data_a6f0e9ed0d69e2958b38640ea15f294c
#
_entry.id   a6f0e9ed0d69e2958b38640ea15f294c
#
_cell.length_a   1.000
_cell.length_b   1.000
_cell.length_c   1.000
_cell.angle_alpha   90.00
_cell.angle_beta   90.00
_cell.angle_gamma   90.00
#
_symmetry.space_group_name_H-M   'P 1'
#
loop_
_entity.id
_entity.type
_entity.pdbx_description
1 polymer ?
#
loop_
_entity_poly.entity_id
_entity_poly.type
_entity_poly.pdbx_seq_one_letter_code
_entity_poly.pdbx_strand_id
1 'polypeptide(L)'
;RGLGDVYKRQEMSALCASAPFPIALDEELIGINQRNRKIELLETIRPQYIILKPSLHGGISGSEEWMELAAERGIGSWITSALESNIGLNAIAQWCATLQPTLPQGLGTGLLFTDNINYPLHIEGDCLWFHPEEQEPDLLQWLAQ
;
A
#
# COMPACT_ATOMS: atom_id res chain seq x y z
N ARG A 1 -7.35 18.07 -15.11
CA ARG A 1 -5.90 17.83 -14.92
C ARG A 1 -5.17 18.80 -15.85
N GLY A 2 -4.39 19.74 -15.28
CA GLY A 2 -3.72 20.78 -16.03
C GLY A 2 -2.39 20.32 -16.62
N LEU A 3 -1.81 21.14 -17.49
CA LEU A 3 -0.48 20.95 -18.07
C LEU A 3 0.61 20.62 -17.01
N GLY A 4 0.45 21.12 -15.77
CA GLY A 4 1.38 20.84 -14.66
C GLY A 4 1.54 19.37 -14.31
N ASP A 5 0.50 18.53 -14.44
CA ASP A 5 0.58 17.10 -14.16
C ASP A 5 1.42 16.35 -15.22
N VAL A 6 1.39 16.82 -16.47
CA VAL A 6 2.18 16.24 -17.56
C VAL A 6 3.66 16.54 -17.37
N TYR A 7 4.01 17.78 -17.04
CA TYR A 7 5.41 18.18 -16.77
C TYR A 7 5.99 17.44 -15.58
N LYS A 8 5.25 17.34 -14.47
CA LYS A 8 5.69 16.59 -13.29
C LYS A 8 5.97 15.11 -13.60
N ARG A 9 5.15 14.47 -14.43
CA ARG A 9 5.38 13.08 -14.86
C ARG A 9 6.63 12.92 -15.71
N GLN A 10 6.93 13.89 -16.58
CA GLN A 10 8.16 13.89 -17.39
C GLN A 10 9.41 14.08 -16.52
N GLU A 11 9.35 15.00 -15.54
CA GLU A 11 10.43 15.21 -14.58
C GLU A 11 10.64 13.96 -13.72
N MET A 12 9.56 13.31 -13.26
CA MET A 12 9.65 12.06 -12.51
C MET A 12 10.21 10.93 -13.38
N SER A 13 9.84 10.85 -14.65
CA SER A 13 10.40 9.88 -15.61
C SER A 13 11.90 10.07 -15.78
N ALA A 14 12.36 11.32 -15.93
CA ALA A 14 13.78 11.63 -16.05
C ALA A 14 14.54 11.27 -14.75
N LEU A 15 13.94 11.52 -13.59
CA LEU A 15 14.50 11.10 -12.30
C LEU A 15 14.63 9.58 -12.19
N CYS A 16 13.56 8.84 -12.53
CA CYS A 16 13.58 7.37 -12.50
C CYS A 16 14.64 6.78 -13.43
N ALA A 17 14.91 7.44 -14.55
CA ALA A 17 15.91 6.99 -15.53
C ALA A 17 17.37 7.30 -15.12
N SER A 18 17.60 8.33 -14.31
CA SER A 18 18.95 8.85 -14.01
C SER A 18 19.41 8.70 -12.57
N ALA A 19 18.49 8.42 -11.63
CA ALA A 19 18.84 8.27 -10.22
C ALA A 19 19.80 7.08 -10.01
N PRO A 20 20.81 7.23 -9.13
CA PRO A 20 21.75 6.14 -8.83
C PRO A 20 21.18 5.08 -7.88
N PHE A 21 19.91 5.19 -7.53
CA PHE A 21 19.15 4.26 -6.68
C PHE A 21 17.73 4.09 -7.20
N PRO A 22 17.05 2.99 -6.88
CA PRO A 22 15.68 2.76 -7.32
C PRO A 22 14.71 3.81 -6.76
N ILE A 23 13.77 4.26 -7.59
CA ILE A 23 12.68 5.17 -7.21
C ILE A 23 11.39 4.37 -7.04
N ALA A 24 10.68 4.64 -5.97
CA ALA A 24 9.35 4.12 -5.68
C ALA A 24 8.31 5.24 -5.76
N LEU A 25 7.24 5.04 -6.54
CA LEU A 25 6.10 5.96 -6.55
C LEU A 25 5.13 5.61 -5.43
N ASP A 26 4.66 6.62 -4.74
CA ASP A 26 3.69 6.51 -3.65
C ASP A 26 2.42 7.31 -3.98
N GLU A 27 2.40 8.60 -3.70
CA GLU A 27 1.20 9.44 -3.79
C GLU A 27 0.71 9.67 -5.23
N GLU A 28 1.56 9.51 -6.22
CA GLU A 28 1.22 9.64 -7.63
C GLU A 28 0.14 8.66 -8.10
N LEU A 29 -0.05 7.56 -7.35
CA LEU A 29 -1.05 6.54 -7.66
C LEU A 29 -2.45 6.91 -7.15
N ILE A 30 -2.54 7.83 -6.18
CA ILE A 30 -3.80 8.17 -5.50
C ILE A 30 -4.82 8.74 -6.50
N GLY A 31 -6.05 8.23 -6.45
CA GLY A 31 -7.16 8.68 -7.28
C GLY A 31 -7.11 8.18 -8.74
N ILE A 32 -6.16 7.31 -9.09
CA ILE A 32 -6.10 6.68 -10.40
C ILE A 32 -6.76 5.30 -10.33
N ASN A 33 -8.06 5.25 -10.65
CA ASN A 33 -8.87 4.03 -10.53
C ASN A 33 -9.15 3.33 -11.86
N GLN A 34 -8.92 4.02 -12.99
CA GLN A 34 -9.16 3.46 -14.32
C GLN A 34 -7.93 2.70 -14.82
N ARG A 35 -8.10 1.45 -15.27
CA ARG A 35 -7.00 0.58 -15.74
C ARG A 35 -6.12 1.26 -16.78
N ASN A 36 -6.69 1.89 -17.79
CA ASN A 36 -5.92 2.60 -18.82
C ASN A 36 -5.07 3.76 -18.28
N ARG A 37 -5.54 4.43 -17.22
CA ARG A 37 -4.79 5.50 -16.56
C ARG A 37 -3.65 4.96 -15.71
N LYS A 38 -3.84 3.80 -15.08
CA LYS A 38 -2.78 3.08 -14.37
C LYS A 38 -1.65 2.71 -15.35
N ILE A 39 -2.01 2.11 -16.48
CA ILE A 39 -1.07 1.76 -17.57
C ILE A 39 -0.31 3.00 -18.06
N GLU A 40 -1.04 4.07 -18.42
CA GLU A 40 -0.46 5.33 -18.88
C GLU A 40 0.57 5.89 -17.91
N LEU A 41 0.28 5.86 -16.59
CA LEU A 41 1.20 6.35 -15.57
C LEU A 41 2.47 5.50 -15.51
N LEU A 42 2.33 4.19 -15.42
CA LEU A 42 3.46 3.27 -15.33
C LEU A 42 4.37 3.34 -16.55
N GLU A 43 3.80 3.43 -17.76
CA GLU A 43 4.54 3.52 -19.01
C GLU A 43 5.21 4.88 -19.21
N THR A 44 4.60 5.95 -18.69
CA THR A 44 5.17 7.30 -18.80
C THR A 44 6.34 7.48 -17.83
N ILE A 45 6.18 7.08 -16.57
CA ILE A 45 7.17 7.35 -15.51
C ILE A 45 8.24 6.26 -15.45
N ARG A 46 7.86 5.00 -15.60
CA ARG A 46 8.74 3.82 -15.52
C ARG A 46 9.54 3.77 -14.22
N PRO A 47 8.88 3.80 -13.05
CA PRO A 47 9.56 3.68 -11.78
C PRO A 47 10.12 2.26 -11.60
N GLN A 48 11.02 2.08 -10.65
CA GLN A 48 11.50 0.75 -10.28
C GLN A 48 10.53 0.04 -9.33
N TYR A 49 9.80 0.82 -8.52
CA TYR A 49 8.82 0.31 -7.56
C TYR A 49 7.57 1.20 -7.47
N ILE A 50 6.48 0.61 -6.99
CA ILE A 50 5.29 1.33 -6.54
C ILE A 50 4.94 0.92 -5.11
N ILE A 51 4.42 1.87 -4.34
CA ILE A 51 3.94 1.67 -2.97
C ILE A 51 2.42 1.64 -2.99
N LEU A 52 1.84 0.58 -2.43
CA LEU A 52 0.39 0.36 -2.46
C LEU A 52 -0.21 0.55 -1.07
N LYS A 53 -1.20 1.44 -1.01
CA LYS A 53 -2.03 1.70 0.17
C LYS A 53 -3.47 1.33 -0.19
N PRO A 54 -3.96 0.14 0.17
CA PRO A 54 -5.28 -0.32 -0.29
C PRO A 54 -6.41 0.68 -0.05
N SER A 55 -6.41 1.37 1.09
CA SER A 55 -7.41 2.40 1.41
C SER A 55 -7.45 3.58 0.42
N LEU A 56 -6.37 3.82 -0.33
CA LEU A 56 -6.24 4.94 -1.27
C LEU A 56 -6.24 4.51 -2.74
N HIS A 57 -6.06 3.21 -3.02
CA HIS A 57 -5.85 2.69 -4.37
C HIS A 57 -6.98 1.79 -4.88
N GLY A 58 -8.19 1.95 -4.33
CA GLY A 58 -9.39 1.21 -4.75
C GLY A 58 -9.58 -0.11 -4.01
N GLY A 59 -9.13 -0.19 -2.75
CA GLY A 59 -9.21 -1.38 -1.92
C GLY A 59 -8.18 -2.44 -2.29
N ILE A 60 -8.40 -3.65 -1.81
CA ILE A 60 -7.58 -4.83 -2.13
C ILE A 60 -7.59 -5.08 -3.65
N SER A 61 -8.77 -5.14 -4.26
CA SER A 61 -8.90 -5.40 -5.70
C SER A 61 -8.20 -4.35 -6.57
N GLY A 62 -8.30 -3.05 -6.20
CA GLY A 62 -7.59 -1.99 -6.90
C GLY A 62 -6.07 -2.09 -6.77
N SER A 63 -5.59 -2.56 -5.61
CA SER A 63 -4.17 -2.80 -5.36
C SER A 63 -3.65 -4.02 -6.12
N GLU A 64 -4.43 -5.10 -6.19
CA GLU A 64 -4.10 -6.28 -6.99
C GLU A 64 -3.97 -5.94 -8.48
N GLU A 65 -4.88 -5.13 -9.02
CA GLU A 65 -4.76 -4.64 -10.39
C GLU A 65 -3.48 -3.80 -10.61
N TRP A 66 -3.09 -2.96 -9.64
CA TRP A 66 -1.82 -2.24 -9.70
C TRP A 66 -0.62 -3.18 -9.70
N MET A 67 -0.64 -4.23 -8.84
CA MET A 67 0.43 -5.23 -8.76
C MET A 67 0.58 -5.99 -10.07
N GLU A 68 -0.52 -6.44 -10.68
CA GLU A 68 -0.55 -7.12 -11.98
C GLU A 68 0.10 -6.25 -13.05
N LEU A 69 -0.39 -5.01 -13.20
CA LEU A 69 0.09 -4.06 -14.22
C LEU A 69 1.57 -3.67 -14.03
N ALA A 70 2.02 -3.55 -12.78
CA ALA A 70 3.41 -3.29 -12.45
C ALA A 70 4.30 -4.49 -12.79
N ALA A 71 3.89 -5.70 -12.41
CA ALA A 71 4.62 -6.93 -12.66
C ALA A 71 4.81 -7.20 -14.17
N GLU A 72 3.77 -6.96 -15.00
CA GLU A 72 3.84 -7.04 -16.46
C GLU A 72 4.92 -6.14 -17.06
N ARG A 73 5.33 -5.08 -16.34
CA ARG A 73 6.32 -4.08 -16.76
C ARG A 73 7.66 -4.20 -16.04
N GLY A 74 7.84 -5.25 -15.24
CA GLY A 74 9.04 -5.46 -14.44
C GLY A 74 9.20 -4.45 -13.30
N ILE A 75 8.11 -3.82 -12.86
CA ILE A 75 8.07 -2.87 -11.74
C ILE A 75 7.71 -3.63 -10.46
N GLY A 76 8.54 -3.49 -9.42
CA GLY A 76 8.27 -4.07 -8.11
C GLY A 76 7.17 -3.33 -7.36
N SER A 77 6.59 -3.98 -6.38
CA SER A 77 5.59 -3.35 -5.50
C SER A 77 5.73 -3.82 -4.06
N TRP A 78 5.37 -2.97 -3.12
CA TRP A 78 5.15 -3.36 -1.74
C TRP A 78 3.94 -2.65 -1.15
N ILE A 79 3.40 -3.25 -0.09
CA ILE A 79 2.18 -2.82 0.57
C ILE A 79 2.55 -2.01 1.82
N THR A 80 1.83 -0.93 2.04
CA THR A 80 1.92 -0.14 3.25
C THR A 80 0.52 0.29 3.71
N SER A 81 0.45 0.77 4.93
CA SER A 81 -0.75 1.37 5.51
C SER A 81 -0.88 2.84 5.08
N ALA A 82 -2.13 3.33 5.00
CA ALA A 82 -2.47 4.74 4.89
C ALA A 82 -2.91 5.31 6.24
N LEU A 83 -2.32 4.84 7.34
CA LEU A 83 -2.65 5.19 8.73
C LEU A 83 -4.08 4.76 9.14
N GLU A 84 -4.51 3.61 8.68
CA GLU A 84 -5.76 2.99 9.14
C GLU A 84 -5.70 2.67 10.65
N SER A 85 -6.89 2.54 11.25
CA SER A 85 -6.98 1.90 12.57
C SER A 85 -6.44 0.47 12.52
N ASN A 86 -6.18 -0.12 13.67
CA ASN A 86 -5.70 -1.50 13.73
C ASN A 86 -6.68 -2.54 13.14
N ILE A 87 -7.98 -2.23 13.02
CA ILE A 87 -8.95 -3.05 12.27
C ILE A 87 -8.60 -3.07 10.78
N GLY A 88 -8.42 -1.89 10.18
CA GLY A 88 -8.04 -1.76 8.78
C GLY A 88 -6.65 -2.33 8.51
N LEU A 89 -5.70 -2.08 9.41
CA LEU A 89 -4.36 -2.65 9.35
C LEU A 89 -4.39 -4.18 9.38
N ASN A 90 -5.21 -4.78 10.24
CA ASN A 90 -5.37 -6.23 10.30
C ASN A 90 -5.87 -6.81 8.95
N ALA A 91 -6.86 -6.19 8.33
CA ALA A 91 -7.35 -6.64 7.02
C ALA A 91 -6.24 -6.58 5.95
N ILE A 92 -5.46 -5.50 5.94
CA ILE A 92 -4.32 -5.33 5.00
C ILE A 92 -3.23 -6.37 5.30
N ALA A 93 -2.91 -6.60 6.56
CA ALA A 93 -1.88 -7.56 6.97
C ALA A 93 -2.25 -8.99 6.57
N GLN A 94 -3.49 -9.41 6.81
CA GLN A 94 -3.98 -10.74 6.41
C GLN A 94 -3.95 -10.91 4.89
N TRP A 95 -4.42 -9.94 4.13
CA TRP A 95 -4.32 -9.97 2.68
C TRP A 95 -2.87 -10.04 2.22
N CYS A 96 -2.00 -9.19 2.77
CA CYS A 96 -0.58 -9.19 2.45
C CYS A 96 0.08 -10.56 2.68
N ALA A 97 -0.26 -11.24 3.78
CA ALA A 97 0.26 -12.57 4.09
C ALA A 97 -0.12 -13.61 3.02
N THR A 98 -1.29 -13.48 2.38
CA THR A 98 -1.70 -14.39 1.28
C THR A 98 -0.83 -14.25 0.03
N LEU A 99 -0.19 -13.09 -0.16
CA LEU A 99 0.66 -12.79 -1.33
C LEU A 99 2.08 -13.32 -1.19
N GLN A 100 2.49 -13.77 -0.01
CA GLN A 100 3.84 -14.28 0.29
C GLN A 100 4.95 -13.32 -0.19
N PRO A 101 4.94 -12.05 0.22
CA PRO A 101 5.87 -11.05 -0.28
C PRO A 101 7.32 -11.40 0.07
N THR A 102 8.24 -11.15 -0.87
CA THR A 102 9.68 -11.37 -0.69
C THR A 102 10.41 -10.16 -0.11
N LEU A 103 9.78 -8.98 -0.14
CA LEU A 103 10.30 -7.74 0.42
C LEU A 103 9.62 -7.42 1.76
N PRO A 104 10.29 -6.72 2.67
CA PRO A 104 9.64 -6.14 3.85
C PRO A 104 8.48 -5.24 3.44
N GLN A 105 7.37 -5.30 4.21
CA GLN A 105 6.16 -4.52 3.94
C GLN A 105 6.00 -3.41 4.98
N GLY A 106 5.35 -2.29 4.60
CA GLY A 106 5.24 -1.11 5.44
C GLY A 106 4.03 -1.14 6.38
N LEU A 107 3.90 -2.16 7.24
CA LEU A 107 2.71 -2.39 8.06
C LEU A 107 2.89 -2.05 9.56
N GLY A 108 3.94 -1.30 9.91
CA GLY A 108 4.26 -0.95 11.30
C GLY A 108 3.47 0.23 11.90
N THR A 109 2.44 0.72 11.24
CA THR A 109 1.73 1.96 11.64
C THR A 109 0.74 1.80 12.78
N GLY A 110 0.44 0.57 13.22
CA GLY A 110 -0.52 0.30 14.30
C GLY A 110 -0.16 0.92 15.67
N LEU A 111 1.11 1.29 15.88
CA LEU A 111 1.56 1.95 17.11
C LEU A 111 1.32 3.47 17.13
N LEU A 112 0.80 4.07 16.07
CA LEU A 112 0.58 5.52 15.98
C LEU A 112 -0.64 6.02 16.77
N PHE A 113 -1.58 5.13 17.07
CA PHE A 113 -2.80 5.46 17.78
C PHE A 113 -2.73 4.97 19.23
N THR A 114 -3.22 5.78 20.17
CA THR A 114 -3.23 5.46 21.60
C THR A 114 -4.48 4.72 22.05
N ASP A 115 -5.54 4.77 21.26
CA ASP A 115 -6.86 4.20 21.51
C ASP A 115 -7.21 3.08 20.52
N ASN A 116 -6.24 2.25 20.23
CA ASN A 116 -6.44 1.05 19.42
C ASN A 116 -7.40 0.06 20.11
N ILE A 117 -8.21 -0.61 19.29
CA ILE A 117 -8.99 -1.76 19.75
C ILE A 117 -7.99 -2.90 20.05
N ASN A 118 -8.27 -3.65 21.13
CA ASN A 118 -7.46 -4.83 21.44
C ASN A 118 -7.71 -5.91 20.39
N TYR A 119 -6.78 -6.06 19.46
CA TYR A 119 -6.84 -6.98 18.32
C TYR A 119 -5.66 -7.96 18.38
N PRO A 120 -5.82 -9.22 17.93
CA PRO A 120 -4.74 -10.21 17.96
C PRO A 120 -3.66 -9.93 16.90
N LEU A 121 -3.27 -8.68 16.75
CA LEU A 121 -2.26 -8.21 15.80
C LEU A 121 -1.23 -7.35 16.56
N HIS A 122 -0.03 -7.85 16.71
CA HIS A 122 1.01 -7.25 17.53
C HIS A 122 2.29 -7.00 16.74
N ILE A 123 2.99 -5.92 17.10
CA ILE A 123 4.33 -5.64 16.58
C ILE A 123 5.33 -6.17 17.61
N GLU A 124 6.15 -7.13 17.20
CA GLU A 124 7.21 -7.72 17.99
C GLU A 124 8.55 -7.56 17.24
N GLY A 125 9.40 -6.68 17.74
CA GLY A 125 10.62 -6.29 17.04
C GLY A 125 10.31 -5.56 15.74
N ASP A 126 10.72 -6.12 14.62
CA ASP A 126 10.50 -5.62 13.26
C ASP A 126 9.40 -6.37 12.48
N CYS A 127 8.69 -7.28 13.16
CA CYS A 127 7.65 -8.11 12.58
C CYS A 127 6.26 -7.76 13.11
N LEU A 128 5.27 -7.90 12.25
CA LEU A 128 3.86 -7.82 12.61
C LEU A 128 3.31 -9.26 12.70
N TRP A 129 2.86 -9.64 13.89
CA TRP A 129 2.37 -10.97 14.21
C TRP A 129 0.86 -10.99 14.39
N PHE A 130 0.22 -12.04 13.90
CA PHE A 130 -1.18 -12.36 14.20
C PHE A 130 -1.22 -13.55 15.14
N HIS A 131 -1.89 -13.39 16.29
CA HIS A 131 -2.03 -14.40 17.35
C HIS A 131 -3.44 -15.01 17.31
N PRO A 132 -3.67 -16.08 16.53
CA PRO A 132 -5.00 -16.66 16.34
C PRO A 132 -5.62 -17.26 17.61
N GLU A 133 -4.81 -17.49 18.66
CA GLU A 133 -5.26 -17.93 19.98
C GLU A 133 -5.88 -16.83 20.83
N GLU A 134 -5.70 -15.58 20.47
CA GLU A 134 -6.31 -14.43 21.13
C GLU A 134 -7.74 -14.23 20.61
N GLN A 135 -8.63 -13.82 21.50
CA GLN A 135 -10.02 -13.57 21.12
C GLN A 135 -10.13 -12.27 20.33
N GLU A 136 -10.77 -12.35 19.15
CA GLU A 136 -11.15 -11.15 18.42
C GLU A 136 -12.14 -10.30 19.23
N PRO A 137 -12.02 -8.95 19.19
CA PRO A 137 -12.94 -8.08 19.90
C PRO A 137 -14.35 -8.15 19.31
N ASP A 138 -15.35 -8.07 20.17
CA ASP A 138 -16.73 -7.81 19.72
C ASP A 138 -16.84 -6.35 19.27
N LEU A 139 -16.67 -6.13 17.97
CA LEU A 139 -16.72 -4.80 17.37
C LEU A 139 -18.06 -4.11 17.55
N LEU A 140 -19.17 -4.86 17.61
CA LEU A 140 -20.50 -4.28 17.83
C LEU A 140 -20.64 -3.76 19.26
N GLN A 141 -20.12 -4.49 20.23
CA GLN A 141 -20.10 -4.05 21.63
C GLN A 141 -19.18 -2.82 21.79
N TRP A 142 -18.06 -2.77 21.11
CA TRP A 142 -17.15 -1.63 21.16
C TRP A 142 -17.76 -0.37 20.51
N LEU A 143 -18.46 -0.50 19.37
CA LEU A 143 -19.13 0.62 18.69
C LEU A 143 -20.35 1.17 19.48
N ALA A 144 -20.86 0.44 20.46
CA ALA A 144 -22.00 0.84 21.27
C ALA A 144 -21.62 1.67 22.51
N GLN A 145 -20.33 1.89 22.76
CA GLN A 145 -19.78 2.72 23.85
C GLN A 145 -19.61 4.16 23.43
#